data_5614f7cfdc93b36d400c35388cc54038
#
_entry.id   5614f7cfdc93b36d400c35388cc54038
#
_cell.length_a   1.000
_cell.length_b   1.000
_cell.length_c   1.000
_cell.angle_alpha   90.00
_cell.angle_beta   90.00
_cell.angle_gamma   90.00
#
_symmetry.space_group_name_H-M   'P 1'
#
loop_
_entity.id
_entity.type
_entity.pdbx_description
1 polymer ?
#
loop_
_entity_poly.entity_id
_entity_poly.type
_entity_poly.pdbx_seq_one_letter_code
_entity_poly.pdbx_strand_id
1 'polypeptide(L)'
;MTPEENDLLCRVENGAPMGKLMRQHWVPACLSEEVAEADGTPIRIRALGDNLVAFRDSKGRLGVLDENCPHRRASLVLARNEECGLRCLYHGWKFDVDGNCLDMASEPPGTQMNDKIKARSYPAREAGGFVWVYMGDPATMPAFEPPAFAPTPDCRVSTLKIHIECNWAQVLEGQIDSAHSSSLHSSDMVPANVDAAKATDTTWLRPSTDKAPRMQCENTSYGFRYAAIRKPIHNADTHDYIRTTVYVAPFTCCLLYTSPSPRD
;
A
#
# COMPACT_ATOMS: atom_id res chain seq x y z
N MET A 1 18.06 19.81 2.76
CA MET A 1 18.20 18.45 3.27
C MET A 1 19.59 17.96 2.93
N THR A 2 20.36 17.52 3.91
CA THR A 2 21.69 16.93 3.68
C THR A 2 21.57 15.48 3.17
N PRO A 3 22.67 14.88 2.63
CA PRO A 3 22.65 13.47 2.27
C PRO A 3 22.28 12.54 3.44
N GLU A 4 22.74 12.86 4.65
CA GLU A 4 22.47 12.10 5.87
C GLU A 4 20.99 12.19 6.28
N GLU A 5 20.39 13.38 6.18
CA GLU A 5 18.97 13.59 6.44
C GLU A 5 18.11 12.84 5.41
N ASN A 6 18.55 12.85 4.14
CA ASN A 6 17.87 12.10 3.08
C ASN A 6 17.95 10.60 3.32
N ASP A 7 19.13 10.09 3.71
CA ASP A 7 19.31 8.66 4.02
C ASP A 7 18.43 8.25 5.22
N LEU A 8 18.40 9.07 6.26
CA LEU A 8 17.56 8.87 7.44
C LEU A 8 16.08 8.77 7.10
N LEU A 9 15.59 9.65 6.21
CA LEU A 9 14.19 9.72 5.79
C LEU A 9 13.82 8.59 4.82
N CYS A 10 14.67 8.30 3.83
CA CYS A 10 14.27 7.50 2.67
C CYS A 10 14.59 6.01 2.81
N ARG A 11 15.66 5.65 3.53
CA ARG A 11 16.09 4.26 3.63
C ARG A 11 15.17 3.44 4.55
N VAL A 12 14.70 2.29 4.05
CA VAL A 12 13.79 1.40 4.78
C VAL A 12 14.37 0.01 5.03
N GLU A 13 15.43 -0.37 4.30
CA GLU A 13 16.07 -1.68 4.38
C GLU A 13 17.15 -1.74 5.48
N ASN A 14 17.60 -2.97 5.76
CA ASN A 14 18.76 -3.27 6.62
C ASN A 14 18.70 -2.63 8.01
N GLY A 15 17.49 -2.53 8.58
CA GLY A 15 17.33 -1.97 9.93
C GLY A 15 17.44 -0.45 10.02
N ALA A 16 17.35 0.27 8.91
CA ALA A 16 17.32 1.73 8.88
C ALA A 16 16.21 2.30 9.78
N PRO A 17 16.40 3.49 10.38
CA PRO A 17 15.44 4.08 11.32
C PRO A 17 14.03 4.21 10.76
N MET A 18 13.88 4.73 9.53
CA MET A 18 12.57 4.86 8.88
C MET A 18 11.92 3.49 8.66
N GLY A 19 12.68 2.50 8.21
CA GLY A 19 12.16 1.13 8.06
C GLY A 19 11.71 0.52 9.38
N LYS A 20 12.40 0.77 10.49
CA LYS A 20 11.97 0.34 11.83
C LYS A 20 10.67 1.03 12.24
N LEU A 21 10.54 2.33 11.98
CA LEU A 21 9.31 3.08 12.24
C LEU A 21 8.13 2.53 11.43
N MET A 22 8.31 2.37 10.13
CA MET A 22 7.25 1.89 9.23
C MET A 22 6.77 0.49 9.57
N ARG A 23 7.67 -0.40 10.03
CA ARG A 23 7.31 -1.77 10.45
C ARG A 23 6.44 -1.83 11.71
N GLN A 24 6.33 -0.73 12.46
CA GLN A 24 5.41 -0.63 13.61
C GLN A 24 3.95 -0.37 13.20
N HIS A 25 3.69 -0.25 11.91
CA HIS A 25 2.36 -0.04 11.35
C HIS A 25 1.96 -1.21 10.45
N TRP A 26 0.66 -1.40 10.24
CA TRP A 26 0.15 -2.30 9.24
C TRP A 26 0.43 -1.74 7.84
N VAL A 27 1.07 -2.53 6.99
CA VAL A 27 1.53 -2.15 5.66
C VAL A 27 0.61 -2.77 4.61
N PRO A 28 0.06 -2.01 3.66
CA PRO A 28 -0.65 -2.59 2.53
C PRO A 28 0.36 -3.35 1.65
N ALA A 29 0.11 -4.64 1.42
CA ALA A 29 1.06 -5.56 0.80
C ALA A 29 0.66 -5.97 -0.63
N CYS A 30 -0.60 -6.33 -0.84
CA CYS A 30 -1.14 -6.69 -2.15
C CYS A 30 -2.66 -6.49 -2.16
N LEU A 31 -3.29 -6.67 -3.32
CA LEU A 31 -4.75 -6.73 -3.41
C LEU A 31 -5.26 -8.09 -2.92
N SER A 32 -6.42 -8.10 -2.26
CA SER A 32 -7.07 -9.35 -1.83
C SER A 32 -7.39 -10.29 -3.00
N GLU A 33 -7.74 -9.73 -4.16
CA GLU A 33 -8.05 -10.49 -5.37
C GLU A 33 -6.83 -11.26 -5.94
N GLU A 34 -5.59 -10.78 -5.68
CA GLU A 34 -4.38 -11.46 -6.15
C GLU A 34 -4.14 -12.81 -5.44
N VAL A 35 -4.76 -13.01 -4.28
CA VAL A 35 -4.66 -14.23 -3.45
C VAL A 35 -6.05 -14.74 -3.07
N ALA A 36 -7.06 -14.58 -3.93
CA ALA A 36 -8.44 -14.94 -3.62
C ALA A 36 -8.68 -16.44 -3.59
N GLU A 37 -8.00 -17.21 -4.45
CA GLU A 37 -8.25 -18.63 -4.64
C GLU A 37 -7.51 -19.49 -3.60
N ALA A 38 -8.23 -20.40 -2.94
CA ALA A 38 -7.60 -21.43 -2.11
C ALA A 38 -6.72 -22.34 -3.00
N ASP A 39 -5.52 -22.64 -2.51
CA ASP A 39 -4.48 -23.36 -3.25
C ASP A 39 -4.07 -22.67 -4.58
N GLY A 40 -4.43 -21.40 -4.74
CA GLY A 40 -4.02 -20.58 -5.87
C GLY A 40 -2.50 -20.34 -5.90
N THR A 41 -2.03 -19.78 -7.02
CA THR A 41 -0.60 -19.48 -7.21
C THR A 41 -0.10 -18.48 -6.15
N PRO A 42 0.99 -18.80 -5.42
CA PRO A 42 1.61 -17.86 -4.52
C PRO A 42 2.14 -16.61 -5.25
N ILE A 43 2.03 -15.45 -4.64
CA ILE A 43 2.51 -14.21 -5.25
C ILE A 43 3.68 -13.62 -4.48
N ARG A 44 4.58 -12.95 -5.21
CA ARG A 44 5.67 -12.18 -4.61
C ARG A 44 5.17 -10.82 -4.16
N ILE A 45 5.58 -10.44 -2.96
CA ILE A 45 5.41 -9.09 -2.40
C ILE A 45 6.77 -8.53 -2.08
N ARG A 46 7.00 -7.25 -2.41
CA ARG A 46 8.12 -6.48 -1.90
C ARG A 46 7.59 -5.37 -1.00
N ALA A 47 7.91 -5.45 0.29
CA ALA A 47 7.46 -4.47 1.28
C ALA A 47 8.64 -4.06 2.16
N LEU A 48 8.86 -2.73 2.29
CA LEU A 48 9.91 -2.14 3.12
C LEU A 48 11.30 -2.76 2.89
N GLY A 49 11.62 -3.14 1.64
CA GLY A 49 12.86 -3.76 1.24
C GLY A 49 12.93 -5.29 1.40
N ASP A 50 11.98 -5.91 2.08
CA ASP A 50 11.91 -7.38 2.25
C ASP A 50 11.10 -8.03 1.12
N ASN A 51 11.54 -9.22 0.71
CA ASN A 51 10.82 -10.05 -0.23
C ASN A 51 9.99 -11.09 0.54
N LEU A 52 8.69 -11.07 0.31
CA LEU A 52 7.70 -11.93 0.95
C LEU A 52 6.95 -12.75 -0.11
N VAL A 53 6.30 -13.81 0.34
CA VAL A 53 5.34 -14.58 -0.43
C VAL A 53 3.99 -14.57 0.27
N ALA A 54 2.93 -14.22 -0.47
CA ALA A 54 1.55 -14.35 0.01
C ALA A 54 0.83 -15.48 -0.72
N PHE A 55 -0.05 -16.18 0.00
CA PHE A 55 -0.84 -17.28 -0.52
C PHE A 55 -2.10 -17.50 0.31
N ARG A 56 -3.05 -18.23 -0.24
CA ARG A 56 -4.25 -18.70 0.47
C ARG A 56 -4.24 -20.22 0.47
N ASP A 57 -4.24 -20.80 1.65
CA ASP A 57 -4.16 -22.25 1.80
C ASP A 57 -5.47 -22.97 1.46
N SER A 58 -5.47 -24.30 1.45
CA SER A 58 -6.63 -25.17 1.15
C SER A 58 -7.85 -24.92 2.04
N LYS A 59 -7.68 -24.29 3.20
CA LYS A 59 -8.75 -23.90 4.14
C LYS A 59 -9.19 -22.45 3.99
N GLY A 60 -8.66 -21.76 2.97
CA GLY A 60 -8.95 -20.34 2.74
C GLY A 60 -8.24 -19.39 3.71
N ARG A 61 -7.26 -19.84 4.51
CA ARG A 61 -6.48 -18.99 5.40
C ARG A 61 -5.40 -18.26 4.61
N LEU A 62 -5.26 -16.97 4.88
CA LEU A 62 -4.22 -16.14 4.31
C LEU A 62 -2.89 -16.36 5.04
N GLY A 63 -1.82 -16.61 4.29
CA GLY A 63 -0.46 -16.72 4.78
C GLY A 63 0.46 -15.70 4.12
N VAL A 64 1.36 -15.10 4.91
CA VAL A 64 2.47 -14.27 4.40
C VAL A 64 3.75 -14.74 5.09
N LEU A 65 4.71 -15.18 4.30
CA LEU A 65 6.00 -15.70 4.78
C LEU A 65 7.16 -14.95 4.13
N ASP A 66 8.37 -15.09 4.72
CA ASP A 66 9.60 -14.76 3.98
C ASP A 66 9.63 -15.55 2.66
N GLU A 67 10.04 -14.90 1.57
CA GLU A 67 10.10 -15.54 0.26
C GLU A 67 11.01 -16.78 0.24
N ASN A 68 12.09 -16.75 1.01
CA ASN A 68 13.13 -17.75 0.92
C ASN A 68 12.92 -18.90 1.91
N CYS A 69 12.79 -20.11 1.37
CA CYS A 69 12.74 -21.34 2.15
C CYS A 69 13.90 -21.42 3.16
N PRO A 70 13.64 -21.67 4.46
CA PRO A 70 14.70 -21.72 5.48
C PRO A 70 15.73 -22.83 5.27
N HIS A 71 15.41 -23.86 4.48
CA HIS A 71 16.34 -24.94 4.18
C HIS A 71 17.55 -24.46 3.35
N ARG A 72 17.34 -24.11 2.07
CA ARG A 72 18.40 -23.70 1.13
C ARG A 72 18.02 -22.49 0.28
N ARG A 73 17.21 -21.60 0.82
CA ARG A 73 16.91 -20.28 0.25
C ARG A 73 16.21 -20.29 -1.12
N ALA A 74 15.64 -21.44 -1.55
CA ALA A 74 14.80 -21.45 -2.75
C ALA A 74 13.55 -20.59 -2.54
N SER A 75 13.12 -19.89 -3.60
CA SER A 75 11.95 -19.02 -3.54
C SER A 75 10.66 -19.83 -3.35
N LEU A 76 9.88 -19.52 -2.32
CA LEU A 76 8.56 -20.08 -2.05
C LEU A 76 7.47 -19.53 -2.97
N VAL A 77 7.75 -18.50 -3.76
CA VAL A 77 6.85 -18.03 -4.84
C VAL A 77 6.66 -19.12 -5.91
N LEU A 78 7.67 -19.98 -6.07
CA LEU A 78 7.63 -21.13 -6.98
C LEU A 78 7.09 -22.40 -6.31
N ALA A 79 6.72 -22.36 -5.03
CA ALA A 79 6.24 -23.49 -4.27
C ALA A 79 4.88 -23.97 -4.79
N ARG A 80 4.57 -25.25 -4.55
CA ARG A 80 3.20 -25.75 -4.70
C ARG A 80 2.40 -25.37 -3.47
N ASN A 81 1.29 -24.69 -3.68
CA ASN A 81 0.32 -24.39 -2.64
C ASN A 81 -0.67 -25.55 -2.59
N GLU A 82 -0.53 -26.41 -1.59
CA GLU A 82 -1.28 -27.67 -1.50
C GLU A 82 -1.40 -28.13 -0.05
N GLU A 83 -2.51 -28.79 0.29
CA GLU A 83 -2.68 -29.44 1.59
C GLU A 83 -2.32 -28.52 2.78
N CYS A 84 -2.91 -27.32 2.77
CA CYS A 84 -2.75 -26.29 3.80
C CYS A 84 -1.34 -25.73 3.98
N GLY A 85 -0.50 -25.68 2.92
CA GLY A 85 0.81 -25.08 3.02
C GLY A 85 1.56 -24.96 1.70
N LEU A 86 2.65 -24.23 1.73
CA LEU A 86 3.59 -24.07 0.62
C LEU A 86 4.63 -25.17 0.65
N ARG A 87 4.64 -26.05 -0.36
CA ARG A 87 5.67 -27.05 -0.56
C ARG A 87 6.76 -26.54 -1.47
N CYS A 88 7.94 -26.34 -0.90
CA CYS A 88 9.13 -25.92 -1.63
C CYS A 88 9.49 -26.90 -2.74
N LEU A 89 9.67 -26.40 -3.97
CA LEU A 89 9.99 -27.27 -5.13
C LEU A 89 11.37 -27.92 -5.04
N TYR A 90 12.30 -27.34 -4.24
CA TYR A 90 13.68 -27.82 -4.24
C TYR A 90 13.84 -29.14 -3.48
N HIS A 91 13.34 -29.23 -2.23
CA HIS A 91 13.48 -30.46 -1.42
C HIS A 91 12.17 -30.88 -0.73
N GLY A 92 11.03 -30.33 -1.13
CA GLY A 92 9.72 -30.74 -0.65
C GLY A 92 9.37 -30.33 0.78
N TRP A 93 10.17 -29.49 1.44
CA TRP A 93 9.78 -28.95 2.76
C TRP A 93 8.53 -28.12 2.64
N LYS A 94 7.56 -28.34 3.53
CA LYS A 94 6.25 -27.71 3.49
C LYS A 94 6.00 -26.85 4.72
N PHE A 95 5.48 -25.65 4.53
CA PHE A 95 5.22 -24.67 5.60
C PHE A 95 3.77 -24.19 5.55
N ASP A 96 3.09 -24.13 6.71
CA ASP A 96 1.75 -23.58 6.83
C ASP A 96 1.74 -22.03 6.83
N VAL A 97 0.53 -21.45 6.98
CA VAL A 97 0.33 -19.99 7.01
C VAL A 97 1.03 -19.30 8.18
N ASP A 98 1.30 -20.03 9.25
CA ASP A 98 2.00 -19.54 10.44
C ASP A 98 3.51 -19.82 10.36
N GLY A 99 3.98 -20.42 9.27
CA GLY A 99 5.38 -20.77 9.03
C GLY A 99 5.84 -22.05 9.68
N ASN A 100 4.96 -22.83 10.32
CA ASN A 100 5.34 -24.11 10.91
C ASN A 100 5.70 -25.09 9.81
N CYS A 101 6.77 -25.88 10.03
CA CYS A 101 7.17 -26.92 9.10
C CYS A 101 6.26 -28.14 9.25
N LEU A 102 5.47 -28.43 8.22
CA LEU A 102 4.53 -29.56 8.20
C LEU A 102 5.16 -30.86 7.72
N ASP A 103 6.13 -30.76 6.82
CA ASP A 103 6.76 -31.90 6.19
C ASP A 103 8.20 -31.60 5.73
N MET A 104 9.07 -32.59 5.83
CA MET A 104 10.46 -32.56 5.38
C MET A 104 10.71 -33.75 4.46
N ALA A 105 10.13 -33.74 3.25
CA ALA A 105 10.11 -34.87 2.35
C ALA A 105 11.49 -35.43 1.95
N SER A 106 12.56 -34.58 2.00
CA SER A 106 13.93 -35.00 1.70
C SER A 106 14.65 -35.65 2.88
N GLU A 107 14.08 -35.58 4.09
CA GLU A 107 14.74 -36.09 5.29
C GLU A 107 14.32 -37.51 5.58
N PRO A 108 15.26 -38.44 5.91
CA PRO A 108 14.93 -39.82 6.26
C PRO A 108 13.97 -39.88 7.46
N PRO A 109 13.09 -40.92 7.50
CA PRO A 109 12.23 -41.13 8.66
C PRO A 109 13.02 -41.20 9.97
N GLY A 110 12.56 -40.45 11.00
CA GLY A 110 13.22 -40.38 12.28
C GLY A 110 14.32 -39.33 12.41
N THR A 111 14.70 -38.66 11.32
CA THR A 111 15.65 -37.54 11.35
C THR A 111 14.99 -36.18 11.18
N GLN A 112 13.67 -36.16 10.96
CA GLN A 112 12.88 -34.97 10.75
C GLN A 112 12.86 -34.07 12.00
N MET A 113 12.98 -32.77 11.78
CA MET A 113 13.05 -31.75 12.84
C MET A 113 11.96 -30.69 12.63
N ASN A 114 10.76 -31.10 12.25
CA ASN A 114 9.65 -30.19 11.89
C ASN A 114 9.35 -29.18 13.01
N ASP A 115 9.38 -29.59 14.26
CA ASP A 115 9.15 -28.79 15.46
C ASP A 115 10.24 -27.74 15.73
N LYS A 116 11.44 -27.92 15.15
CA LYS A 116 12.58 -27.01 15.34
C LYS A 116 12.76 -26.02 14.20
N ILE A 117 12.07 -26.21 13.09
CA ILE A 117 12.22 -25.38 11.89
C ILE A 117 10.93 -24.59 11.67
N LYS A 118 11.10 -23.29 11.48
CA LYS A 118 10.01 -22.38 11.17
C LYS A 118 10.40 -21.41 10.07
N ALA A 119 9.56 -21.24 9.06
CA ALA A 119 9.63 -20.13 8.14
C ALA A 119 9.15 -18.87 8.87
N ARG A 120 9.79 -17.74 8.64
CA ARG A 120 9.31 -16.49 9.22
C ARG A 120 7.97 -16.13 8.59
N SER A 121 6.95 -15.98 9.43
CA SER A 121 5.61 -15.58 9.05
C SER A 121 5.28 -14.20 9.57
N TYR A 122 4.32 -13.56 8.93
CA TYR A 122 3.88 -12.21 9.25
C TYR A 122 2.37 -12.20 9.49
N PRO A 123 1.89 -11.57 10.58
CA PRO A 123 0.46 -11.37 10.78
C PRO A 123 -0.14 -10.63 9.57
N ALA A 124 -1.23 -11.17 9.04
CA ALA A 124 -1.91 -10.61 7.88
C ALA A 124 -3.40 -10.43 8.13
N ARG A 125 -4.02 -9.41 7.54
CA ARG A 125 -5.45 -9.10 7.62
C ARG A 125 -5.95 -8.63 6.26
N GLU A 126 -7.23 -8.82 6.00
CA GLU A 126 -7.89 -8.32 4.79
C GLU A 126 -8.90 -7.24 5.15
N ALA A 127 -8.79 -6.09 4.51
CA ALA A 127 -9.79 -5.03 4.60
C ALA A 127 -9.64 -4.03 3.44
N GLY A 128 -10.76 -3.49 2.96
CA GLY A 128 -10.77 -2.47 1.92
C GLY A 128 -10.25 -2.95 0.56
N GLY A 129 -10.28 -4.27 0.29
CA GLY A 129 -9.74 -4.86 -0.94
C GLY A 129 -8.23 -5.10 -0.90
N PHE A 130 -7.58 -4.91 0.25
CA PHE A 130 -6.14 -5.12 0.45
C PHE A 130 -5.85 -6.20 1.47
N VAL A 131 -4.71 -6.87 1.26
CA VAL A 131 -4.00 -7.61 2.29
C VAL A 131 -3.04 -6.65 2.99
N TRP A 132 -3.18 -6.56 4.30
CA TRP A 132 -2.32 -5.79 5.21
C TRP A 132 -1.42 -6.73 5.97
N VAL A 133 -0.15 -6.38 6.10
CA VAL A 133 0.83 -7.19 6.84
C VAL A 133 1.47 -6.35 7.95
N TYR A 134 1.71 -6.98 9.11
CA TYR A 134 2.48 -6.39 10.18
C TYR A 134 3.90 -6.99 10.18
N MET A 135 4.91 -6.12 10.04
CA MET A 135 6.31 -6.53 9.88
C MET A 135 7.18 -6.21 11.11
N GLY A 136 6.58 -5.65 12.16
CA GLY A 136 7.25 -5.30 13.41
C GLY A 136 7.34 -6.47 14.40
N ASP A 137 7.64 -6.13 15.66
CA ASP A 137 7.65 -7.08 16.77
C ASP A 137 6.20 -7.47 17.12
N PRO A 138 5.82 -8.76 17.04
CA PRO A 138 4.46 -9.19 17.41
C PRO A 138 4.03 -8.80 18.83
N ALA A 139 4.98 -8.65 19.77
CA ALA A 139 4.67 -8.23 21.13
C ALA A 139 4.17 -6.79 21.24
N THR A 140 4.48 -5.95 20.26
CA THR A 140 4.07 -4.54 20.21
C THR A 140 3.09 -4.25 19.07
N MET A 141 2.51 -5.31 18.47
CA MET A 141 1.60 -5.18 17.35
C MET A 141 0.34 -4.40 17.75
N PRO A 142 0.04 -3.27 17.07
CA PRO A 142 -1.18 -2.53 17.31
C PRO A 142 -2.41 -3.32 16.84
N ALA A 143 -3.55 -3.05 17.43
CA ALA A 143 -4.81 -3.56 16.91
C ALA A 143 -4.96 -3.19 15.42
N PHE A 144 -5.47 -4.13 14.63
CA PHE A 144 -5.78 -3.82 13.23
C PHE A 144 -7.11 -3.07 13.15
N GLU A 145 -7.07 -1.88 12.60
CA GLU A 145 -8.25 -1.09 12.29
C GLU A 145 -8.43 -1.06 10.77
N PRO A 146 -9.60 -1.45 10.24
CA PRO A 146 -9.88 -1.36 8.82
C PRO A 146 -9.73 0.09 8.33
N PRO A 147 -9.21 0.33 7.11
CA PRO A 147 -9.05 1.67 6.59
C PRO A 147 -10.41 2.36 6.45
N ALA A 148 -10.45 3.67 6.71
CA ALA A 148 -11.68 4.46 6.64
C ALA A 148 -12.32 4.49 5.23
N PHE A 149 -11.54 4.16 4.19
CA PHE A 149 -12.03 4.02 2.81
C PHE A 149 -12.58 2.62 2.47
N ALA A 150 -12.65 1.71 3.44
CA ALA A 150 -13.26 0.40 3.20
C ALA A 150 -14.70 0.54 2.70
N PRO A 151 -15.17 -0.33 1.79
CA PRO A 151 -16.51 -0.21 1.24
C PRO A 151 -17.57 -0.33 2.34
N THR A 152 -18.62 0.47 2.21
CA THR A 152 -19.82 0.44 3.04
C THR A 152 -21.03 0.09 2.19
N PRO A 153 -22.20 -0.20 2.78
CA PRO A 153 -23.42 -0.44 2.00
C PRO A 153 -23.74 0.69 1.01
N ASP A 154 -23.38 1.91 1.36
CA ASP A 154 -23.72 3.13 0.59
C ASP A 154 -22.54 3.64 -0.25
N CYS A 155 -21.36 3.01 -0.16
CA CYS A 155 -20.14 3.47 -0.85
C CYS A 155 -19.47 2.31 -1.58
N ARG A 156 -19.23 2.51 -2.89
CA ARG A 156 -18.41 1.61 -3.70
C ARG A 156 -16.98 2.10 -3.71
N VAL A 157 -16.04 1.16 -3.52
CA VAL A 157 -14.60 1.44 -3.59
C VAL A 157 -14.03 0.67 -4.78
N SER A 158 -13.29 1.36 -5.64
CA SER A 158 -12.44 0.75 -6.65
C SER A 158 -11.00 0.86 -6.20
N THR A 159 -10.30 -0.27 -6.19
CA THR A 159 -8.89 -0.33 -5.80
C THR A 159 -8.02 -0.62 -7.01
N LEU A 160 -6.88 0.05 -7.08
CA LEU A 160 -5.87 -0.15 -8.11
C LEU A 160 -4.50 -0.26 -7.45
N LYS A 161 -3.70 -1.24 -7.87
CA LYS A 161 -2.30 -1.35 -7.48
C LYS A 161 -1.41 -0.92 -8.65
N ILE A 162 -0.51 0.01 -8.39
CA ILE A 162 0.53 0.42 -9.33
C ILE A 162 1.87 0.10 -8.68
N HIS A 163 2.68 -0.72 -9.36
CA HIS A 163 4.06 -0.99 -8.96
C HIS A 163 4.99 0.03 -9.60
N ILE A 164 5.76 0.74 -8.78
CA ILE A 164 6.72 1.75 -9.24
C ILE A 164 8.08 1.40 -8.64
N GLU A 165 9.07 1.19 -9.50
CA GLU A 165 10.44 0.86 -9.06
C GLU A 165 11.21 2.10 -8.64
N CYS A 166 10.83 2.68 -7.51
CA CYS A 166 11.52 3.81 -6.91
C CYS A 166 11.43 3.75 -5.37
N ASN A 167 12.12 4.66 -4.71
CA ASN A 167 11.97 4.81 -3.26
C ASN A 167 10.56 5.33 -2.91
N TRP A 168 10.01 4.85 -1.80
CA TRP A 168 8.68 5.21 -1.32
C TRP A 168 8.48 6.73 -1.16
N ALA A 169 9.53 7.45 -0.75
CA ALA A 169 9.48 8.89 -0.54
C ALA A 169 9.22 9.66 -1.85
N GLN A 170 9.73 9.16 -3.00
CA GLN A 170 9.47 9.75 -4.31
C GLN A 170 7.98 9.69 -4.67
N VAL A 171 7.32 8.57 -4.36
CA VAL A 171 5.87 8.44 -4.57
C VAL A 171 5.13 9.39 -3.65
N LEU A 172 5.52 9.45 -2.37
CA LEU A 172 4.89 10.34 -1.40
C LEU A 172 5.04 11.81 -1.80
N GLU A 173 6.25 12.25 -2.20
CA GLU A 173 6.50 13.61 -2.68
C GLU A 173 5.57 13.98 -3.82
N GLY A 174 5.39 13.09 -4.80
CA GLY A 174 4.44 13.30 -5.89
C GLY A 174 2.98 13.37 -5.43
N GLN A 175 2.60 12.55 -4.44
CA GLN A 175 1.22 12.54 -3.92
C GLN A 175 0.87 13.78 -3.10
N ILE A 176 1.82 14.31 -2.33
CA ILE A 176 1.59 15.51 -1.50
C ILE A 176 1.85 16.83 -2.26
N ASP A 177 2.35 16.78 -3.49
CA ASP A 177 2.54 17.99 -4.30
C ASP A 177 1.27 18.34 -5.08
N SER A 178 0.67 19.48 -4.80
CA SER A 178 -0.47 20.00 -5.57
C SER A 178 -0.07 20.86 -6.75
N ALA A 179 1.17 21.35 -6.82
CA ALA A 179 1.60 22.30 -7.83
C ALA A 179 1.89 21.61 -9.18
N HIS A 180 2.50 20.41 -9.17
CA HIS A 180 2.88 19.69 -10.38
C HIS A 180 1.68 19.42 -11.31
N SER A 181 0.49 19.23 -10.76
CA SER A 181 -0.71 18.94 -11.54
C SER A 181 -1.04 20.04 -12.56
N SER A 182 -0.57 21.26 -12.33
CA SER A 182 -0.79 22.40 -13.22
C SER A 182 0.10 22.39 -14.46
N SER A 183 1.17 21.61 -14.44
CA SER A 183 2.13 21.47 -15.53
C SER A 183 2.18 20.04 -16.06
N LEU A 184 2.46 19.06 -15.18
CA LEU A 184 2.61 17.65 -15.58
C LEU A 184 1.33 17.05 -16.14
N HIS A 185 0.17 17.35 -15.51
CA HIS A 185 -1.14 16.88 -15.97
C HIS A 185 -1.91 17.93 -16.80
N SER A 186 -1.23 18.88 -17.40
CA SER A 186 -1.87 19.96 -18.17
C SER A 186 -2.54 19.48 -19.46
N SER A 187 -2.11 18.35 -20.02
CA SER A 187 -2.74 17.70 -21.17
C SER A 187 -4.04 17.00 -20.83
N ASP A 188 -4.14 16.45 -19.60
CA ASP A 188 -5.26 15.64 -19.15
C ASP A 188 -6.33 16.47 -18.43
N MET A 189 -5.93 17.63 -17.89
CA MET A 189 -6.80 18.51 -17.10
C MET A 189 -6.99 19.83 -17.83
N VAL A 190 -8.02 19.93 -18.64
CA VAL A 190 -8.34 21.15 -19.41
C VAL A 190 -8.98 22.19 -18.47
N PRO A 191 -8.63 23.51 -18.60
CA PRO A 191 -9.33 24.56 -17.87
C PRO A 191 -10.83 24.58 -18.20
N ALA A 192 -11.66 24.76 -17.18
CA ALA A 192 -13.12 24.79 -17.32
C ALA A 192 -13.61 26.10 -17.96
N ASN A 193 -13.25 26.32 -19.21
CA ASN A 193 -13.72 27.43 -20.04
C ASN A 193 -15.02 27.10 -20.80
N VAL A 194 -15.52 25.90 -20.64
CA VAL A 194 -16.71 25.42 -21.32
C VAL A 194 -17.96 25.74 -20.51
N ASP A 195 -19.01 26.08 -21.24
CA ASP A 195 -20.35 26.16 -20.67
C ASP A 195 -20.68 24.81 -20.03
N ALA A 196 -20.87 24.80 -18.71
CA ALA A 196 -21.16 23.60 -17.93
C ALA A 196 -22.39 22.84 -18.46
N ALA A 197 -23.32 23.52 -19.13
CA ALA A 197 -24.49 22.92 -19.77
C ALA A 197 -24.13 22.08 -21.00
N LYS A 198 -22.94 22.25 -21.57
CA LYS A 198 -22.45 21.54 -22.76
C LYS A 198 -21.38 20.50 -22.44
N ALA A 199 -20.90 20.43 -21.20
CA ALA A 199 -19.92 19.46 -20.80
C ALA A 199 -20.57 18.10 -20.50
N THR A 200 -20.20 17.07 -21.26
CA THR A 200 -20.70 15.70 -21.05
C THR A 200 -19.96 14.99 -19.90
N ASP A 201 -18.75 15.45 -19.56
CA ASP A 201 -17.97 14.99 -18.43
C ASP A 201 -17.21 16.18 -17.84
N THR A 202 -17.56 16.56 -16.61
CA THR A 202 -16.96 17.69 -15.90
C THR A 202 -15.87 17.28 -14.93
N THR A 203 -15.62 15.98 -14.76
CA THR A 203 -14.68 15.43 -13.76
C THR A 203 -13.26 15.90 -13.99
N TRP A 204 -12.88 16.13 -15.23
CA TRP A 204 -11.54 16.53 -15.66
C TRP A 204 -11.40 18.03 -15.90
N LEU A 205 -12.46 18.80 -15.70
CA LEU A 205 -12.40 20.24 -15.87
C LEU A 205 -11.74 20.91 -14.69
N ARG A 206 -10.63 21.58 -14.95
CA ARG A 206 -9.94 22.36 -13.94
C ARG A 206 -10.66 23.72 -13.74
N PRO A 207 -11.15 24.04 -12.55
CA PRO A 207 -11.83 25.31 -12.28
C PRO A 207 -10.88 26.50 -12.14
N SER A 208 -9.58 26.33 -12.40
CA SER A 208 -8.56 27.35 -12.27
C SER A 208 -7.45 27.18 -13.31
N THR A 209 -6.94 28.29 -13.84
CA THR A 209 -5.73 28.37 -14.68
C THR A 209 -4.49 28.76 -13.86
N ASP A 210 -4.65 29.05 -12.59
CA ASP A 210 -3.57 29.43 -11.69
C ASP A 210 -2.64 28.24 -11.43
N LYS A 211 -1.36 28.38 -11.84
CA LYS A 211 -0.34 27.34 -11.71
C LYS A 211 0.41 27.38 -10.38
N ALA A 212 0.30 28.48 -9.64
CA ALA A 212 1.06 28.74 -8.42
C ALA A 212 0.12 28.82 -7.18
N PRO A 213 -0.34 27.67 -6.65
CA PRO A 213 -1.23 27.71 -5.49
C PRO A 213 -0.57 28.32 -4.28
N ARG A 214 -1.31 29.12 -3.53
CA ARG A 214 -0.93 29.51 -2.19
C ARG A 214 -1.20 28.32 -1.25
N MET A 215 -0.17 27.88 -0.53
CA MET A 215 -0.27 26.73 0.37
C MET A 215 -0.56 27.20 1.79
N GLN A 216 -1.51 26.57 2.45
CA GLN A 216 -1.80 26.76 3.85
C GLN A 216 -1.78 25.41 4.55
N CYS A 217 -0.75 25.15 5.36
CA CYS A 217 -0.48 23.87 6.00
C CYS A 217 -0.82 23.92 7.49
N GLU A 218 -1.25 22.76 8.00
CA GLU A 218 -1.54 22.53 9.42
C GLU A 218 -1.01 21.16 9.83
N ASN A 219 -0.24 21.08 10.91
CA ASN A 219 0.18 19.82 11.51
C ASN A 219 -0.96 19.20 12.32
N THR A 220 -1.07 17.87 12.29
CA THR A 220 -2.08 17.11 13.02
C THR A 220 -1.41 16.01 13.86
N SER A 221 -2.15 15.36 14.74
CA SER A 221 -1.64 14.22 15.51
C SER A 221 -1.31 12.98 14.66
N TYR A 222 -1.81 12.93 13.42
CA TYR A 222 -1.62 11.80 12.51
C TYR A 222 -0.71 12.12 11.31
N GLY A 223 -0.21 13.35 11.18
CA GLY A 223 0.60 13.82 10.07
C GLY A 223 0.37 15.28 9.79
N PHE A 224 -0.11 15.65 8.61
CA PHE A 224 -0.48 17.02 8.27
C PHE A 224 -1.62 17.08 7.25
N ARG A 225 -2.22 18.24 7.14
CA ARG A 225 -3.13 18.60 6.04
C ARG A 225 -2.78 19.96 5.49
N TYR A 226 -3.11 20.18 4.21
CA TYR A 226 -2.96 21.51 3.64
C TYR A 226 -4.07 21.82 2.63
N ALA A 227 -4.29 23.13 2.47
CA ALA A 227 -5.11 23.69 1.41
C ALA A 227 -4.21 24.30 0.32
N ALA A 228 -4.39 23.86 -0.93
CA ALA A 228 -3.82 24.49 -2.11
C ALA A 228 -4.87 25.45 -2.69
N ILE A 229 -4.65 26.73 -2.51
CA ILE A 229 -5.61 27.81 -2.81
C ILE A 229 -5.20 28.47 -4.12
N ARG A 230 -6.12 28.50 -5.07
CA ARG A 230 -5.94 29.09 -6.41
C ARG A 230 -7.06 30.07 -6.74
N LYS A 231 -6.80 30.98 -7.65
CA LYS A 231 -7.86 31.81 -8.22
C LYS A 231 -8.69 30.98 -9.20
N PRO A 232 -10.02 30.92 -9.03
CA PRO A 232 -10.90 30.22 -9.97
C PRO A 232 -11.06 30.99 -11.27
N ILE A 233 -11.54 30.31 -12.34
CA ILE A 233 -11.85 30.95 -13.62
C ILE A 233 -13.06 31.88 -13.50
N HIS A 234 -14.04 31.50 -12.69
CA HIS A 234 -15.26 32.27 -12.46
C HIS A 234 -15.27 32.83 -11.03
N ASN A 235 -15.76 34.07 -10.87
CA ASN A 235 -15.91 34.75 -9.59
C ASN A 235 -14.58 34.92 -8.82
N ALA A 236 -13.45 35.12 -9.51
CA ALA A 236 -12.12 35.20 -8.92
C ALA A 236 -11.98 36.34 -7.89
N ASP A 237 -12.82 37.38 -7.94
CA ASP A 237 -12.79 38.51 -6.99
C ASP A 237 -13.44 38.19 -5.65
N THR A 238 -14.31 37.18 -5.61
CA THR A 238 -15.11 36.83 -4.43
C THR A 238 -14.91 35.41 -3.91
N HIS A 239 -14.28 34.55 -4.71
CA HIS A 239 -14.09 33.12 -4.38
C HIS A 239 -12.65 32.67 -4.57
N ASP A 240 -12.25 31.67 -3.81
CA ASP A 240 -11.04 30.89 -4.03
C ASP A 240 -11.39 29.45 -4.41
N TYR A 241 -10.59 28.84 -5.27
CA TYR A 241 -10.65 27.40 -5.54
C TYR A 241 -9.67 26.69 -4.62
N ILE A 242 -10.18 25.80 -3.79
CA ILE A 242 -9.39 25.11 -2.76
C ILE A 242 -9.35 23.60 -3.04
N ARG A 243 -8.14 23.05 -3.03
CA ARG A 243 -7.92 21.58 -2.96
C ARG A 243 -7.25 21.23 -1.66
N THR A 244 -7.83 20.28 -0.94
CA THR A 244 -7.28 19.82 0.33
C THR A 244 -6.56 18.49 0.13
N THR A 245 -5.37 18.37 0.70
CA THR A 245 -4.61 17.13 0.80
C THR A 245 -4.40 16.80 2.27
N VAL A 246 -4.62 15.54 2.64
CA VAL A 246 -4.38 15.02 3.98
C VAL A 246 -3.35 13.92 3.89
N TYR A 247 -2.29 14.04 4.67
CA TYR A 247 -1.30 12.99 4.83
C TYR A 247 -1.46 12.34 6.21
N VAL A 248 -1.70 11.04 6.19
CA VAL A 248 -1.74 10.19 7.39
C VAL A 248 -0.49 9.32 7.38
N ALA A 249 0.45 9.66 8.26
CA ALA A 249 1.72 8.96 8.33
C ALA A 249 1.54 7.48 8.73
N PRO A 250 2.37 6.58 8.22
CA PRO A 250 3.42 6.80 7.23
C PRO A 250 3.01 6.54 5.77
N PHE A 251 1.82 5.99 5.47
CA PHE A 251 1.54 5.40 4.15
C PHE A 251 0.38 6.03 3.38
N THR A 252 -0.46 6.85 4.00
CA THR A 252 -1.71 7.25 3.36
C THR A 252 -1.71 8.72 2.99
N CYS A 253 -1.99 9.01 1.73
CA CYS A 253 -2.29 10.34 1.26
C CYS A 253 -3.71 10.38 0.69
N CYS A 254 -4.54 11.30 1.18
CA CYS A 254 -5.90 11.50 0.71
C CYS A 254 -5.98 12.83 -0.03
N LEU A 255 -6.35 12.76 -1.30
CA LEU A 255 -6.59 13.92 -2.15
C LEU A 255 -8.10 14.20 -2.15
N LEU A 256 -8.52 15.17 -1.38
CA LEU A 256 -9.92 15.59 -1.32
C LEU A 256 -10.19 16.62 -2.43
N TYR A 257 -11.02 16.25 -3.39
CA TYR A 257 -11.55 17.18 -4.37
C TYR A 257 -12.76 17.87 -3.74
N THR A 258 -12.60 19.13 -3.36
CA THR A 258 -13.73 20.00 -3.03
C THR A 258 -14.30 20.63 -4.29
N SER A 259 -14.84 19.79 -5.16
CA SER A 259 -15.81 20.27 -6.14
C SER A 259 -17.18 20.06 -5.49
N PRO A 260 -18.08 21.05 -5.41
CA PRO A 260 -19.43 20.77 -5.03
C PRO A 260 -19.94 19.71 -6.00
N SER A 261 -20.26 18.53 -5.47
CA SER A 261 -20.96 17.52 -6.26
C SER A 261 -22.28 18.14 -6.72
N PRO A 262 -22.64 18.05 -8.00
CA PRO A 262 -23.97 18.49 -8.45
C PRO A 262 -25.11 17.70 -7.81
N ARG A 263 -24.83 16.89 -6.80
CA ARG A 263 -25.77 16.01 -6.10
C ARG A 263 -25.89 16.32 -4.61
N ASP A 264 -25.21 17.37 -4.12
CA ASP A 264 -25.36 17.87 -2.76
C ASP A 264 -26.34 19.04 -2.74
#